data_b8d02ec1b10e426d781771b45ffe37fe
#
_entry.id   b8d02ec1b10e426d781771b45ffe37fe
#
_cell.length_a   1.000
_cell.length_b   1.000
_cell.length_c   1.000
_cell.angle_alpha   90.00
_cell.angle_beta   90.00
_cell.angle_gamma   90.00
#
_symmetry.space_group_name_H-M   'P 1'
#
loop_
_entity.id
_entity.type
_entity.pdbx_description
1 polymer ?
#
loop_
_entity_poly.entity_id
_entity_poly.type
_entity_poly.pdbx_seq_one_letter_code
_entity_poly.pdbx_strand_id
1 'polypeptide(L)'
;VKDERKKIILWAEAIKEKAKLVNYTQELFAKLQHEERKKGELWAEGMKRLISADTEGEDISFIFEVVKGNETLPVILTDEYGKVISSRNLDPLLEQDEEYLLAEIERMKSLYPPIKINILNKTKNYLYYKDSRLFTELKINLNNLISSFISEVVINSASLPVIYTDSTQKEIIAYGNLDESIALTDTTFFYSKIREMKVQNNPIEVELVSGAKNYIFYQDSFLLLQLKSYPYIQFMIIGVFLIVAYSFFRSTWKSEQNQVWVRMAKETAHQL
;
A
#
# COMPACT_ATOMS: atom_id res chain seq x y z
N VAL A 1 23.91 10.32 15.16
CA VAL A 1 23.50 8.88 15.06
C VAL A 1 22.20 8.62 15.81
N LYS A 2 22.14 8.94 17.10
CA LYS A 2 20.93 8.68 17.92
C LYS A 2 19.71 9.45 17.40
N ASP A 3 19.86 10.69 16.99
CA ASP A 3 18.75 11.53 16.53
C ASP A 3 18.21 11.10 15.16
N GLU A 4 19.07 10.75 14.20
CA GLU A 4 18.64 10.26 12.89
C GLU A 4 17.93 8.90 13.01
N ARG A 5 18.49 8.00 13.80
CA ARG A 5 17.83 6.71 14.06
C ARG A 5 16.48 6.87 14.76
N LYS A 6 16.36 7.86 15.66
CA LYS A 6 15.11 8.20 16.32
C LYS A 6 14.07 8.74 15.34
N LYS A 7 14.46 9.60 14.40
CA LYS A 7 13.58 10.10 13.33
C LYS A 7 13.05 8.97 12.45
N ILE A 8 13.91 8.03 12.05
CA ILE A 8 13.52 6.87 11.25
C ILE A 8 12.49 6.01 12.00
N ILE A 9 12.75 5.71 13.28
CA ILE A 9 11.85 4.93 14.12
C ILE A 9 10.51 5.66 14.27
N LEU A 10 10.53 6.96 14.56
CA LEU A 10 9.31 7.77 14.69
C LEU A 10 8.52 7.81 13.38
N TRP A 11 9.20 7.93 12.24
CA TRP A 11 8.57 7.91 10.93
C TRP A 11 7.93 6.55 10.64
N ALA A 12 8.66 5.44 10.88
CA ALA A 12 8.14 4.09 10.70
C ALA A 12 6.96 3.79 11.64
N GLU A 13 7.02 4.27 12.90
CA GLU A 13 5.91 4.17 13.84
C GLU A 13 4.71 5.01 13.38
N ALA A 14 4.92 6.23 12.89
CA ALA A 14 3.85 7.07 12.35
C ALA A 14 3.15 6.40 11.17
N ILE A 15 3.89 5.80 10.23
CA ILE A 15 3.31 5.02 9.13
C ILE A 15 2.54 3.83 9.67
N LYS A 16 3.10 3.09 10.62
CA LYS A 16 2.44 1.91 11.20
C LYS A 16 1.13 2.27 11.91
N GLU A 17 1.11 3.38 12.67
CA GLU A 17 -0.12 3.88 13.30
C GLU A 17 -1.16 4.32 12.27
N LYS A 18 -0.70 4.94 11.18
CA LYS A 18 -1.60 5.33 10.08
C LYS A 18 -2.11 4.12 9.29
N ALA A 19 -1.29 3.10 9.10
CA ALA A 19 -1.72 1.83 8.52
C ALA A 19 -2.79 1.13 9.38
N LYS A 20 -2.71 1.22 10.71
CA LYS A 20 -3.78 0.75 11.60
C LYS A 20 -5.09 1.50 11.40
N LEU A 21 -5.04 2.83 11.18
CA LEU A 21 -6.23 3.61 10.87
C LEU A 21 -6.86 3.16 9.55
N VAL A 22 -6.04 2.84 8.55
CA VAL A 22 -6.48 2.26 7.27
C VAL A 22 -7.18 0.91 7.52
N ASN A 23 -6.58 0.02 8.32
CA ASN A 23 -7.17 -1.27 8.65
C ASN A 23 -8.50 -1.12 9.40
N TYR A 24 -8.59 -0.20 10.35
CA TYR A 24 -9.84 0.10 11.04
C TYR A 24 -10.93 0.59 10.09
N THR A 25 -10.56 1.45 9.15
CA THR A 25 -11.46 1.93 8.11
C THR A 25 -11.95 0.78 7.21
N GLN A 26 -11.07 -0.18 6.91
CA GLN A 26 -11.42 -1.40 6.18
C GLN A 26 -12.44 -2.27 6.93
N GLU A 27 -12.25 -2.47 8.24
CA GLU A 27 -13.22 -3.23 9.04
C GLU A 27 -14.60 -2.58 9.04
N LEU A 28 -14.65 -1.25 9.18
CA LEU A 28 -15.90 -0.49 9.05
C LEU A 28 -16.53 -0.67 7.67
N PHE A 29 -15.70 -0.63 6.63
CA PHE A 29 -16.18 -0.79 5.27
C PHE A 29 -16.70 -2.20 5.00
N ALA A 30 -16.03 -3.23 5.52
CA ALA A 30 -16.50 -4.61 5.44
C ALA A 30 -17.85 -4.81 6.15
N LYS A 31 -18.07 -4.15 7.29
CA LYS A 31 -19.36 -4.14 7.98
C LYS A 31 -20.44 -3.44 7.17
N LEU A 32 -20.14 -2.28 6.58
CA LEU A 32 -21.07 -1.57 5.69
C LEU A 32 -21.42 -2.41 4.47
N GLN A 33 -20.45 -3.07 3.85
CA GLN A 33 -20.68 -3.97 2.73
C GLN A 33 -21.59 -5.13 3.11
N HIS A 34 -21.40 -5.69 4.29
CA HIS A 34 -22.26 -6.76 4.79
C HIS A 34 -23.72 -6.27 4.99
N GLU A 35 -23.91 -5.06 5.53
CA GLU A 35 -25.23 -4.47 5.70
C GLU A 35 -25.89 -4.13 4.34
N GLU A 36 -25.15 -3.58 3.38
CA GLU A 36 -25.62 -3.37 2.01
C GLU A 36 -26.07 -4.69 1.34
N ARG A 37 -25.27 -5.73 1.53
CA ARG A 37 -25.62 -7.08 1.02
C ARG A 37 -26.89 -7.63 1.64
N LYS A 38 -27.06 -7.51 2.97
CA LYS A 38 -28.30 -7.92 3.64
C LYS A 38 -29.53 -7.18 3.13
N LYS A 39 -29.40 -5.86 2.87
CA LYS A 39 -30.49 -5.10 2.24
C LYS A 39 -30.85 -5.65 0.87
N GLY A 40 -29.84 -5.98 0.04
CA GLY A 40 -30.02 -6.61 -1.26
C GLY A 40 -30.73 -7.96 -1.19
N GLU A 41 -30.30 -8.82 -0.29
CA GLU A 41 -30.91 -10.13 -0.06
C GLU A 41 -32.35 -10.01 0.47
N LEU A 42 -32.61 -9.08 1.39
CA LEU A 42 -33.97 -8.81 1.90
C LEU A 42 -34.88 -8.29 0.80
N TRP A 43 -34.38 -7.37 -0.02
CA TRP A 43 -35.13 -6.83 -1.16
C TRP A 43 -35.46 -7.94 -2.18
N ALA A 44 -34.49 -8.78 -2.49
CA ALA A 44 -34.65 -9.90 -3.41
C ALA A 44 -35.65 -10.96 -2.90
N GLU A 45 -35.63 -11.25 -1.59
CA GLU A 45 -36.59 -12.16 -0.98
C GLU A 45 -38.01 -11.53 -0.97
N GLY A 46 -38.10 -10.22 -0.71
CA GLY A 46 -39.36 -9.49 -0.84
C GLY A 46 -39.93 -9.55 -2.26
N MET A 47 -39.06 -9.33 -3.28
CA MET A 47 -39.45 -9.42 -4.68
C MET A 47 -39.90 -10.83 -5.05
N LYS A 48 -39.18 -11.85 -4.60
CA LYS A 48 -39.55 -13.25 -4.79
C LYS A 48 -40.94 -13.56 -4.22
N ARG A 49 -41.26 -13.09 -3.01
CA ARG A 49 -42.59 -13.27 -2.39
C ARG A 49 -43.71 -12.54 -3.11
N LEU A 50 -43.46 -11.29 -3.56
CA LEU A 50 -44.43 -10.55 -4.36
C LEU A 50 -44.80 -11.23 -5.68
N ILE A 51 -43.81 -11.87 -6.34
CA ILE A 51 -43.97 -12.48 -7.64
C ILE A 51 -44.54 -13.91 -7.55
N SER A 52 -44.22 -14.64 -6.47
CA SER A 52 -44.79 -15.96 -6.21
C SER A 52 -46.17 -15.80 -5.58
N ALA A 53 -47.21 -15.63 -6.40
CA ALA A 53 -48.62 -15.35 -6.06
C ALA A 53 -49.33 -16.36 -5.09
N ASP A 54 -48.62 -16.99 -4.17
CA ASP A 54 -49.08 -17.89 -3.12
C ASP A 54 -49.39 -17.13 -1.80
N THR A 55 -49.82 -15.87 -1.92
CA THR A 55 -50.06 -15.00 -0.79
C THR A 55 -51.53 -14.97 -0.32
N GLU A 56 -52.17 -16.12 -0.25
CA GLU A 56 -53.42 -16.21 0.53
C GLU A 56 -53.08 -16.05 2.03
N GLY A 57 -53.11 -14.81 2.51
CA GLY A 57 -53.06 -14.48 3.93
C GLY A 57 -51.80 -13.70 4.44
N GLU A 58 -50.82 -13.43 3.62
CA GLU A 58 -49.68 -12.56 4.00
C GLU A 58 -50.01 -11.07 3.73
N ASP A 59 -49.46 -10.17 4.57
CA ASP A 59 -49.59 -8.73 4.40
C ASP A 59 -48.72 -8.24 3.22
N ILE A 60 -49.28 -8.30 2.02
CA ILE A 60 -48.64 -7.88 0.77
C ILE A 60 -48.18 -6.43 0.85
N SER A 61 -48.84 -5.60 1.67
CA SER A 61 -48.52 -4.17 1.84
C SER A 61 -47.10 -3.96 2.36
N PHE A 62 -46.66 -4.78 3.35
CA PHE A 62 -45.31 -4.72 3.90
C PHE A 62 -44.27 -5.13 2.87
N ILE A 63 -44.52 -6.22 2.15
CA ILE A 63 -43.61 -6.73 1.11
C ILE A 63 -43.48 -5.69 -0.01
N PHE A 64 -44.59 -5.07 -0.41
CA PHE A 64 -44.61 -4.02 -1.42
C PHE A 64 -43.79 -2.78 -0.95
N GLU A 65 -43.91 -2.37 0.31
CA GLU A 65 -43.09 -1.28 0.86
C GLU A 65 -41.61 -1.59 0.86
N VAL A 66 -41.21 -2.80 1.24
CA VAL A 66 -39.79 -3.25 1.20
C VAL A 66 -39.24 -3.18 -0.23
N VAL A 67 -40.00 -3.65 -1.21
CA VAL A 67 -39.58 -3.62 -2.62
C VAL A 67 -39.57 -2.20 -3.18
N LYS A 68 -40.59 -1.38 -2.86
CA LYS A 68 -40.67 0.02 -3.26
C LYS A 68 -39.56 0.86 -2.63
N GLY A 69 -39.16 0.54 -1.43
CA GLY A 69 -38.09 1.22 -0.66
C GLY A 69 -36.67 1.02 -1.23
N ASN A 70 -36.50 0.23 -2.27
CA ASN A 70 -35.19 0.14 -2.95
C ASN A 70 -34.94 1.38 -3.82
N GLU A 71 -34.36 2.40 -3.25
CA GLU A 71 -34.00 3.65 -3.94
C GLU A 71 -32.52 3.67 -4.40
N THR A 72 -31.69 2.76 -3.92
CA THR A 72 -30.23 2.87 -4.06
C THR A 72 -29.55 1.68 -4.70
N LEU A 73 -30.14 0.46 -4.56
CA LEU A 73 -29.50 -0.77 -5.04
C LEU A 73 -29.81 -0.98 -6.53
N PRO A 74 -28.79 -1.01 -7.42
CA PRO A 74 -28.98 -1.31 -8.82
C PRO A 74 -29.36 -2.78 -9.02
N VAL A 75 -30.43 -3.02 -9.77
CA VAL A 75 -30.95 -4.36 -10.01
C VAL A 75 -31.40 -4.53 -11.45
N ILE A 76 -31.27 -5.76 -11.98
CA ILE A 76 -31.78 -6.17 -13.28
C ILE A 76 -32.49 -7.50 -13.11
N LEU A 77 -33.74 -7.57 -13.57
CA LEU A 77 -34.54 -8.79 -13.61
C LEU A 77 -34.58 -9.30 -15.04
N THR A 78 -34.25 -10.59 -15.23
CA THR A 78 -34.34 -11.26 -16.54
C THR A 78 -35.27 -12.48 -16.48
N ASP A 79 -35.71 -12.91 -17.65
CA ASP A 79 -36.36 -14.22 -17.82
C ASP A 79 -35.31 -15.36 -17.84
N GLU A 80 -35.79 -16.59 -18.07
CA GLU A 80 -34.96 -17.79 -18.16
C GLU A 80 -34.00 -17.80 -19.38
N TYR A 81 -34.28 -16.99 -20.38
CA TYR A 81 -33.49 -16.86 -21.61
C TYR A 81 -32.48 -15.71 -21.52
N GLY A 82 -32.45 -14.96 -20.39
CA GLY A 82 -31.57 -13.83 -20.20
C GLY A 82 -32.07 -12.50 -20.74
N LYS A 83 -33.32 -12.45 -21.24
CA LYS A 83 -33.95 -11.21 -21.71
C LYS A 83 -34.34 -10.35 -20.52
N VAL A 84 -33.94 -9.07 -20.55
CA VAL A 84 -34.27 -8.11 -19.49
C VAL A 84 -35.76 -7.85 -19.46
N ILE A 85 -36.37 -8.05 -18.30
CA ILE A 85 -37.77 -7.73 -18.01
C ILE A 85 -37.89 -6.34 -17.41
N SER A 86 -37.03 -6.02 -16.49
CA SER A 86 -37.05 -4.74 -15.76
C SER A 86 -35.67 -4.43 -15.17
N SER A 87 -35.34 -3.16 -15.07
CA SER A 87 -34.16 -2.66 -14.40
C SER A 87 -34.54 -1.53 -13.43
N ARG A 88 -33.69 -1.27 -12.43
CA ARG A 88 -33.89 -0.17 -11.49
C ARG A 88 -32.56 0.33 -10.93
N ASN A 89 -32.51 1.64 -10.68
CA ASN A 89 -31.35 2.34 -10.10
C ASN A 89 -30.05 2.19 -10.94
N LEU A 90 -30.18 1.98 -12.25
CA LEU A 90 -29.10 2.07 -13.21
C LEU A 90 -28.91 3.53 -13.67
N ASP A 91 -27.95 3.75 -14.58
CA ASP A 91 -27.79 5.04 -15.23
C ASP A 91 -29.01 5.35 -16.13
N PRO A 92 -29.79 6.39 -15.86
CA PRO A 92 -31.00 6.69 -16.62
C PRO A 92 -30.75 6.94 -18.11
N LEU A 93 -29.53 7.35 -18.50
CA LEU A 93 -29.17 7.60 -19.89
C LEU A 93 -28.87 6.30 -20.66
N LEU A 94 -28.51 5.25 -19.94
CA LEU A 94 -28.08 3.97 -20.52
C LEU A 94 -29.08 2.83 -20.23
N GLU A 95 -30.10 3.08 -19.44
CA GLU A 95 -31.08 2.06 -19.01
C GLU A 95 -31.88 1.45 -20.19
N GLN A 96 -31.93 2.12 -21.34
CA GLN A 96 -32.57 1.64 -22.56
C GLN A 96 -31.60 0.99 -23.55
N ASP A 97 -30.30 1.00 -23.28
CA ASP A 97 -29.27 0.41 -24.13
C ASP A 97 -29.10 -1.09 -23.78
N GLU A 98 -29.46 -1.95 -24.74
CA GLU A 98 -29.41 -3.41 -24.56
C GLU A 98 -27.96 -3.91 -24.38
N GLU A 99 -26.99 -3.32 -25.08
CA GLU A 99 -25.59 -3.69 -24.96
C GLU A 99 -25.03 -3.32 -23.56
N TYR A 100 -25.40 -2.14 -23.06
CA TYR A 100 -25.09 -1.73 -21.71
C TYR A 100 -25.69 -2.67 -20.67
N LEU A 101 -26.97 -3.04 -20.79
CA LEU A 101 -27.64 -3.92 -19.85
C LEU A 101 -27.01 -5.31 -19.82
N LEU A 102 -26.61 -5.88 -20.96
CA LEU A 102 -25.94 -7.16 -21.03
C LEU A 102 -24.55 -7.11 -20.36
N ALA A 103 -23.77 -6.07 -20.66
CA ALA A 103 -22.48 -5.85 -20.01
C ALA A 103 -22.62 -5.69 -18.48
N GLU A 104 -23.67 -5.03 -18.05
CA GLU A 104 -23.92 -4.80 -16.63
C GLU A 104 -24.36 -6.09 -15.91
N ILE A 105 -25.14 -6.95 -16.56
CA ILE A 105 -25.48 -8.29 -16.05
C ILE A 105 -24.20 -9.11 -15.82
N GLU A 106 -23.26 -9.12 -16.77
CA GLU A 106 -21.99 -9.84 -16.59
C GLU A 106 -21.15 -9.28 -15.45
N ARG A 107 -21.12 -7.95 -15.25
CA ARG A 107 -20.49 -7.34 -14.08
C ARG A 107 -21.16 -7.76 -12.78
N MET A 108 -22.49 -7.72 -12.72
CA MET A 108 -23.25 -8.15 -11.55
C MET A 108 -23.01 -9.62 -11.22
N LYS A 109 -22.97 -10.52 -12.22
CA LYS A 109 -22.65 -11.94 -12.04
C LYS A 109 -21.25 -12.16 -11.44
N SER A 110 -20.28 -11.33 -11.82
CA SER A 110 -18.92 -11.42 -11.28
C SER A 110 -18.81 -11.00 -9.81
N LEU A 111 -19.74 -10.15 -9.35
CA LEU A 111 -19.77 -9.65 -7.96
C LEU A 111 -20.58 -10.57 -7.06
N TYR A 112 -21.80 -10.95 -7.49
CA TYR A 112 -22.72 -11.72 -6.69
C TYR A 112 -23.46 -12.77 -7.54
N PRO A 113 -23.73 -13.97 -7.01
CA PRO A 113 -24.53 -14.96 -7.70
C PRO A 113 -25.98 -14.46 -7.88
N PRO A 114 -26.60 -14.67 -9.05
CA PRO A 114 -27.96 -14.25 -9.30
C PRO A 114 -28.95 -14.98 -8.39
N ILE A 115 -29.98 -14.26 -7.96
CA ILE A 115 -31.06 -14.82 -7.14
C ILE A 115 -32.13 -15.36 -8.08
N LYS A 116 -32.44 -16.66 -7.93
CA LYS A 116 -33.48 -17.34 -8.74
C LYS A 116 -34.86 -17.06 -8.16
N ILE A 117 -35.74 -16.56 -8.98
CA ILE A 117 -37.16 -16.28 -8.66
C ILE A 117 -38.03 -17.19 -9.51
N ASN A 118 -38.80 -18.07 -8.87
CA ASN A 118 -39.75 -18.93 -9.57
C ASN A 118 -41.15 -18.27 -9.57
N ILE A 119 -41.65 -17.96 -10.74
CA ILE A 119 -43.00 -17.37 -10.90
C ILE A 119 -43.98 -18.50 -11.19
N LEU A 120 -45.01 -18.68 -10.32
CA LEU A 120 -46.09 -19.65 -10.47
C LEU A 120 -45.64 -21.04 -10.85
N ASN A 121 -44.47 -21.50 -10.40
CA ASN A 121 -43.85 -22.79 -10.71
C ASN A 121 -43.65 -23.08 -12.22
N LYS A 122 -43.73 -22.08 -13.11
CA LYS A 122 -43.67 -22.28 -14.59
C LYS A 122 -42.51 -21.55 -15.24
N THR A 123 -42.10 -20.39 -14.72
CA THR A 123 -41.02 -19.59 -15.33
C THR A 123 -39.95 -19.26 -14.29
N LYS A 124 -38.69 -19.40 -14.69
CA LYS A 124 -37.52 -19.07 -13.85
C LYS A 124 -37.00 -17.71 -14.24
N ASN A 125 -37.06 -16.76 -13.33
CA ASN A 125 -36.46 -15.45 -13.51
C ASN A 125 -35.19 -15.35 -12.71
N TYR A 126 -34.26 -14.51 -13.15
CA TYR A 126 -33.01 -14.25 -12.47
C TYR A 126 -32.91 -12.79 -12.12
N LEU A 127 -32.62 -12.52 -10.84
CA LEU A 127 -32.38 -11.18 -10.34
C LEU A 127 -30.88 -10.98 -10.14
N TYR A 128 -30.34 -10.03 -10.85
CA TYR A 128 -28.97 -9.56 -10.73
C TYR A 128 -28.94 -8.27 -9.92
N TYR A 129 -27.90 -8.09 -9.10
CA TYR A 129 -27.73 -6.90 -8.29
C TYR A 129 -26.25 -6.61 -8.05
N LYS A 130 -25.95 -5.38 -7.72
CA LYS A 130 -24.61 -4.94 -7.32
C LYS A 130 -24.71 -3.95 -6.16
N ASP A 131 -23.56 -3.60 -5.58
CA ASP A 131 -23.47 -2.58 -4.54
C ASP A 131 -24.10 -1.25 -5.00
N SER A 132 -24.65 -0.50 -4.06
CA SER A 132 -25.24 0.81 -4.35
C SER A 132 -24.22 1.79 -4.92
N ARG A 133 -24.67 2.75 -5.73
CA ARG A 133 -23.80 3.78 -6.28
C ARG A 133 -23.11 4.56 -5.17
N LEU A 134 -23.83 4.90 -4.10
CA LEU A 134 -23.29 5.61 -2.94
C LEU A 134 -22.15 4.82 -2.27
N PHE A 135 -22.34 3.51 -2.09
CA PHE A 135 -21.32 2.63 -1.51
C PHE A 135 -20.08 2.55 -2.40
N THR A 136 -20.26 2.44 -3.71
CA THR A 136 -19.17 2.39 -4.69
C THR A 136 -18.39 3.72 -4.71
N GLU A 137 -19.07 4.86 -4.73
CA GLU A 137 -18.46 6.19 -4.67
C GLU A 137 -17.70 6.39 -3.34
N LEU A 138 -18.28 5.97 -2.22
CA LEU A 138 -17.60 6.04 -0.92
C LEU A 138 -16.32 5.20 -0.91
N LYS A 139 -16.35 4.00 -1.48
CA LYS A 139 -15.18 3.12 -1.61
C LYS A 139 -14.06 3.78 -2.42
N ILE A 140 -14.39 4.37 -3.57
CA ILE A 140 -13.43 5.07 -4.43
C ILE A 140 -12.83 6.27 -3.69
N ASN A 141 -13.67 7.11 -3.09
CA ASN A 141 -13.22 8.30 -2.37
C ASN A 141 -12.33 7.95 -1.19
N LEU A 142 -12.66 6.89 -0.46
CA LEU A 142 -11.86 6.43 0.67
C LEU A 142 -10.49 5.90 0.21
N ASN A 143 -10.45 5.13 -0.86
CA ASN A 143 -9.18 4.66 -1.44
C ASN A 143 -8.30 5.85 -1.89
N ASN A 144 -8.90 6.84 -2.54
CA ASN A 144 -8.19 8.04 -2.97
C ASN A 144 -7.64 8.84 -1.79
N LEU A 145 -8.43 8.99 -0.71
CA LEU A 145 -7.98 9.65 0.51
C LEU A 145 -6.82 8.90 1.17
N ILE A 146 -6.90 7.58 1.26
CA ILE A 146 -5.82 6.75 1.80
C ILE A 146 -4.55 6.90 0.95
N SER A 147 -4.66 6.78 -0.37
CA SER A 147 -3.52 6.90 -1.28
C SER A 147 -2.90 8.30 -1.22
N SER A 148 -3.71 9.35 -1.23
CA SER A 148 -3.23 10.74 -1.11
C SER A 148 -2.52 10.97 0.21
N PHE A 149 -3.09 10.48 1.30
CA PHE A 149 -2.51 10.61 2.63
C PHE A 149 -1.15 9.90 2.75
N ILE A 150 -1.07 8.65 2.26
CA ILE A 150 0.20 7.89 2.26
C ILE A 150 1.23 8.58 1.36
N SER A 151 0.81 9.09 0.19
CA SER A 151 1.69 9.84 -0.71
C SER A 151 2.27 11.09 -0.02
N GLU A 152 1.46 11.83 0.72
CA GLU A 152 1.91 13.00 1.48
C GLU A 152 2.94 12.62 2.54
N VAL A 153 2.72 11.54 3.28
CA VAL A 153 3.69 11.04 4.28
C VAL A 153 4.98 10.57 3.63
N VAL A 154 4.91 9.96 2.44
CA VAL A 154 6.08 9.53 1.67
C VAL A 154 6.87 10.72 1.16
N ILE A 155 6.23 11.71 0.54
CA ILE A 155 6.87 12.92 0.03
C ILE A 155 7.55 13.71 1.17
N ASN A 156 6.88 13.79 2.33
CA ASN A 156 7.38 14.49 3.51
C ASN A 156 8.29 13.62 4.42
N SER A 157 8.84 12.53 3.90
CA SER A 157 9.67 11.58 4.68
C SER A 157 11.05 12.13 5.13
N ALA A 158 11.18 13.43 5.19
CA ALA A 158 12.29 14.26 5.73
C ALA A 158 13.71 13.92 5.25
N SER A 159 14.22 12.72 5.39
CA SER A 159 15.61 12.36 5.03
C SER A 159 15.75 10.94 4.51
N LEU A 160 14.65 10.21 4.45
CA LEU A 160 14.65 8.81 4.03
C LEU A 160 14.31 8.68 2.55
N PRO A 161 15.11 7.98 1.75
CA PRO A 161 14.68 7.54 0.44
C PRO A 161 13.50 6.57 0.58
N VAL A 162 12.36 6.93 -0.01
CA VAL A 162 11.11 6.16 0.08
C VAL A 162 10.47 6.06 -1.30
N ILE A 163 9.89 4.90 -1.60
CA ILE A 163 9.10 4.64 -2.81
C ILE A 163 7.80 3.97 -2.40
N TYR A 164 6.67 4.53 -2.82
CA TYR A 164 5.34 3.96 -2.64
C TYR A 164 4.82 3.43 -3.98
N THR A 165 4.43 2.16 -4.02
CA THR A 165 3.98 1.48 -5.25
C THR A 165 2.59 0.88 -5.08
N ASP A 166 2.00 0.54 -6.20
CA ASP A 166 0.80 -0.27 -6.29
C ASP A 166 1.01 -1.73 -5.84
N SER A 167 -0.04 -2.53 -5.90
CA SER A 167 -0.03 -3.95 -5.56
C SER A 167 0.84 -4.81 -6.47
N THR A 168 1.06 -4.39 -7.72
CA THR A 168 1.92 -5.08 -8.68
C THR A 168 3.40 -4.76 -8.50
N GLN A 169 3.72 -3.74 -7.70
CA GLN A 169 5.06 -3.17 -7.49
C GLN A 169 5.69 -2.63 -8.78
N LYS A 170 4.88 -2.32 -9.79
CA LYS A 170 5.30 -1.79 -11.09
C LYS A 170 4.97 -0.32 -11.26
N GLU A 171 3.82 0.11 -10.77
CA GLU A 171 3.40 1.49 -10.81
C GLU A 171 3.88 2.23 -9.56
N ILE A 172 4.58 3.34 -9.77
CA ILE A 172 5.08 4.19 -8.69
C ILE A 172 4.05 5.28 -8.44
N ILE A 173 3.47 5.23 -7.24
CA ILE A 173 2.43 6.19 -6.84
C ILE A 173 3.05 7.46 -6.30
N ALA A 174 4.11 7.33 -5.49
CA ALA A 174 4.84 8.46 -4.91
C ALA A 174 6.26 8.05 -4.53
N TYR A 175 7.15 9.02 -4.46
CA TYR A 175 8.51 8.83 -3.95
C TYR A 175 8.98 10.08 -3.19
N GLY A 176 9.96 9.89 -2.31
CA GLY A 176 10.57 10.98 -1.52
C GLY A 176 12.06 10.76 -1.34
N ASN A 177 12.82 11.87 -1.31
CA ASN A 177 14.27 11.90 -1.09
C ASN A 177 15.09 11.00 -2.02
N LEU A 178 14.66 10.88 -3.26
CA LEU A 178 15.43 10.30 -4.36
C LEU A 178 15.97 11.43 -5.24
N ASP A 179 17.05 11.13 -5.99
CA ASP A 179 17.63 12.11 -6.90
C ASP A 179 16.66 12.35 -8.08
N GLU A 180 16.03 13.53 -8.07
CA GLU A 180 15.01 13.91 -9.07
C GLU A 180 15.56 13.92 -10.50
N SER A 181 16.85 14.22 -10.68
CA SER A 181 17.48 14.27 -12.00
C SER A 181 17.48 12.91 -12.69
N ILE A 182 17.53 11.83 -11.93
CA ILE A 182 17.56 10.45 -12.43
C ILE A 182 16.13 9.87 -12.44
N ALA A 183 15.32 10.22 -11.46
CA ALA A 183 13.95 9.72 -11.30
C ALA A 183 13.03 10.11 -12.47
N LEU A 184 13.23 11.29 -13.07
CA LEU A 184 12.42 11.77 -14.19
C LEU A 184 12.76 11.13 -15.53
N THR A 185 13.93 10.47 -15.66
CA THR A 185 14.46 10.05 -16.96
C THR A 185 14.44 8.52 -17.18
N ASP A 186 14.42 7.72 -16.10
CA ASP A 186 14.58 6.27 -16.23
C ASP A 186 13.75 5.46 -15.23
N THR A 187 12.73 4.77 -15.75
CA THR A 187 11.89 3.84 -14.97
C THR A 187 12.71 2.66 -14.42
N THR A 188 13.80 2.29 -15.07
CA THR A 188 14.70 1.19 -14.66
C THR A 188 15.40 1.52 -13.34
N PHE A 189 15.66 2.81 -13.10
CA PHE A 189 16.22 3.31 -11.84
C PHE A 189 15.37 2.92 -10.63
N PHE A 190 14.06 3.11 -10.71
CA PHE A 190 13.15 2.77 -9.61
C PHE A 190 13.16 1.28 -9.29
N TYR A 191 13.18 0.40 -10.29
CA TYR A 191 13.22 -1.04 -10.06
C TYR A 191 14.53 -1.49 -9.41
N SER A 192 15.67 -0.91 -9.83
CA SER A 192 16.96 -1.18 -9.18
C SER A 192 16.94 -0.71 -7.73
N LYS A 193 16.37 0.47 -7.48
CA LYS A 193 16.29 1.07 -6.15
C LYS A 193 15.37 0.29 -5.22
N ILE A 194 14.20 -0.16 -5.70
CA ILE A 194 13.31 -1.05 -4.96
C ILE A 194 14.02 -2.35 -4.56
N ARG A 195 14.86 -2.91 -5.45
CA ARG A 195 15.64 -4.11 -5.14
C ARG A 195 16.65 -3.87 -4.02
N GLU A 196 17.36 -2.74 -4.04
CA GLU A 196 18.27 -2.34 -2.97
C GLU A 196 17.53 -2.16 -1.63
N MET A 197 16.39 -1.48 -1.66
CA MET A 197 15.56 -1.23 -0.49
C MET A 197 15.06 -2.53 0.14
N LYS A 198 14.62 -3.51 -0.68
CA LYS A 198 14.18 -4.84 -0.23
C LYS A 198 15.29 -5.63 0.49
N VAL A 199 16.54 -5.44 0.10
CA VAL A 199 17.68 -6.11 0.77
C VAL A 199 17.95 -5.50 2.14
N GLN A 200 17.70 -4.20 2.31
CA GLN A 200 17.97 -3.49 3.57
C GLN A 200 16.84 -3.59 4.57
N ASN A 201 15.59 -3.43 4.09
CA ASN A 201 14.41 -3.36 4.94
C ASN A 201 13.23 -4.10 4.32
N ASN A 202 12.40 -4.73 5.15
CA ASN A 202 11.15 -5.29 4.69
C ASN A 202 10.18 -4.16 4.30
N PRO A 203 9.46 -4.28 3.18
CA PRO A 203 8.48 -3.29 2.78
C PRO A 203 7.34 -3.21 3.81
N ILE A 204 6.77 -2.02 3.96
CA ILE A 204 5.56 -1.79 4.76
C ILE A 204 4.36 -2.04 3.84
N GLU A 205 3.52 -3.00 4.19
CA GLU A 205 2.29 -3.26 3.46
C GLU A 205 1.19 -2.29 3.91
N VAL A 206 0.53 -1.66 2.94
CA VAL A 206 -0.64 -0.81 3.12
C VAL A 206 -1.79 -1.45 2.37
N GLU A 207 -2.74 -1.99 3.09
CA GLU A 207 -3.92 -2.60 2.48
C GLU A 207 -4.98 -1.52 2.22
N LEU A 208 -5.52 -1.48 1.00
CA LEU A 208 -6.58 -0.57 0.60
C LEU A 208 -7.96 -1.19 0.87
N VAL A 209 -8.99 -0.35 0.97
CA VAL A 209 -10.38 -0.79 1.16
C VAL A 209 -10.86 -1.74 0.04
N SER A 210 -10.22 -1.67 -1.13
CA SER A 210 -10.46 -2.60 -2.23
C SER A 210 -9.92 -4.03 -1.99
N GLY A 211 -9.14 -4.24 -0.91
CA GLY A 211 -8.39 -5.46 -0.66
C GLY A 211 -7.05 -5.53 -1.41
N ALA A 212 -6.72 -4.53 -2.23
CA ALA A 212 -5.41 -4.43 -2.86
C ALA A 212 -4.36 -4.02 -1.83
N LYS A 213 -3.17 -4.63 -1.89
CA LYS A 213 -2.05 -4.31 -1.01
C LYS A 213 -1.04 -3.47 -1.76
N ASN A 214 -0.82 -2.25 -1.31
CA ASN A 214 0.24 -1.38 -1.80
C ASN A 214 1.48 -1.52 -0.91
N TYR A 215 2.65 -1.14 -1.44
CA TYR A 215 3.93 -1.37 -0.76
C TYR A 215 4.73 -0.08 -0.62
N ILE A 216 5.25 0.17 0.58
CA ILE A 216 6.19 1.25 0.85
C ILE A 216 7.58 0.65 1.05
N PHE A 217 8.49 0.96 0.14
CA PHE A 217 9.91 0.62 0.23
C PHE A 217 10.69 1.80 0.80
N TYR A 218 11.65 1.55 1.68
CA TYR A 218 12.48 2.58 2.28
C TYR A 218 13.90 2.09 2.52
N GLN A 219 14.81 3.04 2.57
CA GLN A 219 16.24 2.79 2.77
C GLN A 219 16.76 3.67 3.91
N ASP A 220 17.82 3.22 4.60
CA ASP A 220 18.53 4.04 5.56
C ASP A 220 19.03 5.34 4.90
N SER A 221 18.97 6.48 5.61
CA SER A 221 19.45 7.73 5.07
C SER A 221 20.96 7.68 4.80
N PHE A 222 21.40 8.44 3.78
CA PHE A 222 22.83 8.55 3.44
C PHE A 222 23.69 8.95 4.64
N LEU A 223 23.20 9.85 5.48
CA LEU A 223 23.86 10.26 6.73
C LEU A 223 24.06 9.09 7.69
N LEU A 224 23.11 8.19 7.77
CA LEU A 224 23.19 7.02 8.65
C LEU A 224 24.23 6.00 8.15
N LEU A 225 24.33 5.83 6.83
CA LEU A 225 25.35 5.00 6.20
C LEU A 225 26.76 5.60 6.43
N GLN A 226 26.92 6.91 6.28
CA GLN A 226 28.19 7.59 6.60
C GLN A 226 28.55 7.44 8.08
N LEU A 227 27.61 7.60 8.98
CA LEU A 227 27.85 7.48 10.41
C LEU A 227 28.19 6.05 10.84
N LYS A 228 27.70 5.05 10.13
CA LYS A 228 28.09 3.63 10.34
C LYS A 228 29.57 3.36 9.96
N SER A 229 30.07 4.03 8.93
CA SER A 229 31.46 3.90 8.48
C SER A 229 32.45 4.77 9.25
N TYR A 230 31.98 5.81 9.97
CA TYR A 230 32.83 6.74 10.70
C TYR A 230 33.81 6.09 11.69
N PRO A 231 33.42 5.10 12.53
CA PRO A 231 34.36 4.40 13.41
C PRO A 231 35.51 3.74 12.68
N TYR A 232 35.25 3.13 11.51
CA TYR A 232 36.29 2.47 10.73
C TYR A 232 37.30 3.46 10.16
N ILE A 233 36.83 4.62 9.68
CA ILE A 233 37.68 5.72 9.21
C ILE A 233 38.54 6.24 10.38
N GLN A 234 37.95 6.41 11.56
CA GLN A 234 38.63 6.87 12.76
C GLN A 234 39.72 5.88 13.20
N PHE A 235 39.44 4.58 13.21
CA PHE A 235 40.47 3.57 13.52
C PHE A 235 41.57 3.52 12.47
N MET A 236 41.28 3.71 11.19
CA MET A 236 42.28 3.82 10.14
C MET A 236 43.22 5.00 10.39
N ILE A 237 42.69 6.19 10.69
CA ILE A 237 43.49 7.38 10.99
C ILE A 237 44.38 7.16 12.22
N ILE A 238 43.85 6.60 13.31
CA ILE A 238 44.61 6.27 14.51
C ILE A 238 45.72 5.25 14.16
N GLY A 239 45.42 4.22 13.36
CA GLY A 239 46.41 3.24 12.92
C GLY A 239 47.54 3.86 12.13
N VAL A 240 47.27 4.73 11.18
CA VAL A 240 48.25 5.49 10.42
C VAL A 240 49.11 6.34 11.37
N PHE A 241 48.47 7.05 12.32
CA PHE A 241 49.19 7.86 13.28
C PHE A 241 50.16 7.06 14.18
N LEU A 242 49.74 5.88 14.63
CA LEU A 242 50.56 4.97 15.40
C LEU A 242 51.76 4.45 14.59
N ILE A 243 51.59 4.14 13.31
CA ILE A 243 52.68 3.68 12.42
C ILE A 243 53.70 4.80 12.23
N VAL A 244 53.24 6.05 12.01
CA VAL A 244 54.10 7.20 11.88
C VAL A 244 54.88 7.45 13.19
N ALA A 245 54.18 7.47 14.33
CA ALA A 245 54.82 7.63 15.65
C ALA A 245 55.84 6.55 15.94
N TYR A 246 55.52 5.29 15.65
CA TYR A 246 56.45 4.17 15.78
C TYR A 246 57.71 4.34 14.89
N SER A 247 57.49 4.76 13.64
CA SER A 247 58.58 5.00 12.68
C SER A 247 59.53 6.12 13.15
N PHE A 248 58.96 7.19 13.67
CA PHE A 248 59.72 8.29 14.28
C PHE A 248 60.52 7.83 15.50
N PHE A 249 59.87 7.13 16.41
CA PHE A 249 60.54 6.59 17.61
C PHE A 249 61.68 5.67 17.25
N ARG A 250 61.48 4.75 16.30
CA ARG A 250 62.51 3.85 15.82
C ARG A 250 63.69 4.58 15.15
N SER A 251 63.38 5.62 14.38
CA SER A 251 64.40 6.45 13.73
C SER A 251 65.29 7.21 14.76
N THR A 252 64.62 7.82 15.77
CA THR A 252 65.30 8.53 16.85
C THR A 252 66.17 7.59 17.65
N TRP A 253 65.68 6.41 18.01
CA TRP A 253 66.48 5.43 18.76
C TRP A 253 67.72 4.95 17.99
N LYS A 254 67.60 4.71 16.68
CA LYS A 254 68.77 4.38 15.83
C LYS A 254 69.76 5.54 15.75
N SER A 255 69.32 6.75 15.69
CA SER A 255 70.16 7.94 15.67
C SER A 255 70.94 8.09 16.96
N GLU A 256 70.30 7.93 18.12
CA GLU A 256 70.99 7.96 19.44
C GLU A 256 72.01 6.85 19.59
N GLN A 257 71.69 5.61 19.20
CA GLN A 257 72.69 4.53 19.22
C GLN A 257 73.89 4.83 18.33
N ASN A 258 73.68 5.36 17.14
CA ASN A 258 74.78 5.73 16.25
C ASN A 258 75.64 6.87 16.85
N GLN A 259 75.04 7.85 17.53
CA GLN A 259 75.80 8.90 18.21
C GLN A 259 76.65 8.35 19.37
N VAL A 260 76.14 7.41 20.16
CA VAL A 260 76.87 6.75 21.23
C VAL A 260 78.09 5.99 20.67
N TRP A 261 77.92 5.24 19.59
CA TRP A 261 79.01 4.52 18.91
C TRP A 261 80.08 5.47 18.36
N VAL A 262 79.69 6.56 17.72
CA VAL A 262 80.63 7.62 17.22
C VAL A 262 81.38 8.28 18.36
N ARG A 263 80.74 8.59 19.51
CA ARG A 263 81.43 9.12 20.69
C ARG A 263 82.42 8.12 21.27
N MET A 264 82.03 6.86 21.46
CA MET A 264 82.94 5.83 21.97
C MET A 264 84.16 5.60 21.05
N ALA A 265 83.92 5.51 19.72
CA ALA A 265 84.98 5.39 18.75
C ALA A 265 85.97 6.57 18.77
N LYS A 266 85.48 7.81 18.96
CA LYS A 266 86.33 9.00 19.05
C LYS A 266 87.07 9.05 20.35
N GLU A 267 86.54 8.61 21.46
CA GLU A 267 87.15 8.58 22.77
C GLU A 267 88.23 7.51 22.79
N THR A 268 88.00 6.34 22.23
CA THR A 268 89.00 5.27 22.09
C THR A 268 90.19 5.66 21.15
N ALA A 269 89.92 6.38 20.08
CA ALA A 269 90.91 6.93 19.18
C ALA A 269 91.79 8.03 19.79
N HIS A 270 91.34 8.67 20.85
CA HIS A 270 92.04 9.74 21.58
C HIS A 270 92.96 9.19 22.69
N GLN A 271 92.73 7.89 23.11
CA GLN A 271 93.50 7.23 24.15
C GLN A 271 94.64 6.36 23.59
N LEU A 272 94.75 6.22 22.29
CA LEU A 272 95.86 5.62 21.56
C LEU A 272 96.77 6.71 20.97
#